data_c915a18e9ce446347cb5a8249721cc38
#
_entry.id   c915a18e9ce446347cb5a8249721cc38
#
_cell.length_a   1.000
_cell.length_b   1.000
_cell.length_c   1.000
_cell.angle_alpha   90.00
_cell.angle_beta   90.00
_cell.angle_gamma   90.00
#
_symmetry.space_group_name_H-M   'P 1'
#
loop_
_entity.id
_entity.type
_entity.pdbx_description
1 polymer ?
#
loop_
_entity_poly.entity_id
_entity_poly.type
_entity_poly.pdbx_seq_one_letter_code
_entity_poly.pdbx_strand_id
1 'polypeptide(L)'
;MAGKTLVAVFSASGVTKRVGEEIARIAGADFFEIVPKEIYTDDDLNWMNKQSRSSVEMNDPSARPEISSTVSDMASYHKVIIGFPIWWGVAPRIIEAFLESYDFSGKTIIPFCTSGGSGVGRSDEELHKNVKGNVEWKKGAQLNRPDETVIRGWLDEVL
;
A
#
# COMPACT_ATOMS: atom_id res chain seq x y z
N MET A 1 6.92 25.33 -0.69
CA MET A 1 7.92 24.25 -0.60
C MET A 1 7.22 22.90 -0.56
N ALA A 2 7.63 22.00 -1.41
CA ALA A 2 7.05 20.66 -1.39
C ALA A 2 7.39 19.96 -0.07
N GLY A 3 6.42 19.31 0.54
CA GLY A 3 6.63 18.50 1.72
C GLY A 3 7.41 17.23 1.41
N LYS A 4 7.67 16.45 2.44
CA LYS A 4 8.36 15.16 2.27
C LYS A 4 7.46 14.14 1.58
N THR A 5 8.08 13.12 1.02
CA THR A 5 7.40 11.96 0.47
C THR A 5 7.66 10.74 1.36
N LEU A 6 6.62 9.98 1.63
CA LEU A 6 6.70 8.73 2.39
C LEU A 6 6.35 7.58 1.46
N VAL A 7 7.12 6.49 1.53
CA VAL A 7 6.75 5.22 0.91
C VAL A 7 6.34 4.27 2.01
N ALA A 8 5.07 3.91 2.05
CA ALA A 8 4.50 2.99 3.04
C ALA A 8 4.02 1.73 2.34
N VAL A 9 4.50 0.57 2.75
CA VAL A 9 4.14 -0.69 2.09
C VAL A 9 3.77 -1.77 3.09
N PHE A 10 2.81 -2.62 2.70
CA PHE A 10 2.57 -3.90 3.33
C PHE A 10 3.07 -5.00 2.40
N SER A 11 3.86 -5.92 2.93
CA SER A 11 4.42 -7.01 2.13
C SER A 11 4.29 -8.33 2.89
N ALA A 12 3.58 -9.28 2.33
CA ALA A 12 3.42 -10.59 2.93
C ALA A 12 4.59 -11.53 2.59
N SER A 13 5.12 -11.42 1.37
CA SER A 13 6.17 -12.32 0.88
C SER A 13 7.52 -11.65 0.67
N GLY A 14 7.62 -10.35 0.88
CA GLY A 14 8.84 -9.57 0.67
C GLY A 14 8.96 -8.92 -0.70
N VAL A 15 8.10 -9.26 -1.65
CA VAL A 15 8.15 -8.69 -3.01
C VAL A 15 7.81 -7.21 -3.00
N THR A 16 6.67 -6.86 -2.40
CA THR A 16 6.24 -5.46 -2.32
C THR A 16 7.22 -4.62 -1.53
N LYS A 17 7.79 -5.17 -0.46
CA LYS A 17 8.78 -4.47 0.36
C LYS A 17 10.02 -4.10 -0.47
N ARG A 18 10.52 -5.04 -1.27
CA ARG A 18 11.69 -4.79 -2.12
C ARG A 18 11.42 -3.68 -3.12
N VAL A 19 10.26 -3.71 -3.77
CA VAL A 19 9.87 -2.66 -4.71
C VAL A 19 9.75 -1.31 -4.01
N GLY A 20 9.13 -1.28 -2.84
CA GLY A 20 8.98 -0.06 -2.05
C GLY A 20 10.31 0.53 -1.61
N GLU A 21 11.24 -0.29 -1.18
CA GLU A 21 12.58 0.18 -0.80
C GLU A 21 13.33 0.80 -1.98
N GLU A 22 13.22 0.20 -3.17
CA GLU A 22 13.81 0.76 -4.39
C GLU A 22 13.18 2.10 -4.77
N ILE A 23 11.85 2.20 -4.67
CA ILE A 23 11.15 3.45 -4.93
C ILE A 23 11.62 4.54 -3.98
N ALA A 24 11.71 4.23 -2.69
CA ALA A 24 12.16 5.19 -1.68
C ALA A 24 13.58 5.67 -1.97
N ARG A 25 14.46 4.75 -2.35
CA ARG A 25 15.86 5.10 -2.68
C ARG A 25 15.92 6.04 -3.88
N ILE A 26 15.19 5.72 -4.94
CA ILE A 26 15.21 6.50 -6.18
C ILE A 26 14.54 7.86 -6.00
N ALA A 27 13.44 7.90 -5.26
CA ALA A 27 12.68 9.14 -5.03
C ALA A 27 13.30 10.03 -3.94
N GLY A 28 14.25 9.51 -3.18
CA GLY A 28 14.76 10.23 -2.01
C GLY A 28 13.70 10.37 -0.92
N ALA A 29 12.83 9.37 -0.78
CA ALA A 29 11.72 9.38 0.16
C ALA A 29 12.03 8.56 1.41
N ASP A 30 11.31 8.84 2.48
CA ASP A 30 11.36 7.98 3.68
C ASP A 30 10.58 6.70 3.43
N PHE A 31 10.97 5.62 4.11
CA PHE A 31 10.34 4.32 3.97
C PHE A 31 9.70 3.88 5.29
N PHE A 32 8.48 3.39 5.22
CA PHE A 32 7.76 2.82 6.36
C PHE A 32 7.16 1.48 5.96
N GLU A 33 7.48 0.43 6.70
CA GLU A 33 6.85 -0.87 6.49
C GLU A 33 5.61 -0.99 7.36
N ILE A 34 4.46 -1.25 6.74
CA ILE A 34 3.21 -1.52 7.46
C ILE A 34 3.27 -2.97 7.92
N VAL A 35 3.63 -3.18 9.19
CA VAL A 35 3.81 -4.51 9.75
C VAL A 35 2.60 -4.85 10.61
N PRO A 36 1.88 -5.95 10.32
CA PRO A 36 0.76 -6.35 11.16
C PRO A 36 1.26 -6.77 12.54
N LYS A 37 0.45 -6.52 13.57
CA LYS A 37 0.77 -6.93 14.92
C LYS A 37 0.94 -8.44 14.99
N GLU A 38 0.10 -9.18 14.29
CA GLU A 38 0.25 -10.62 14.09
C GLU A 38 0.72 -10.86 12.66
N ILE A 39 1.95 -11.33 12.50
CA ILE A 39 2.53 -11.56 11.18
C ILE A 39 1.82 -12.72 10.48
N TYR A 40 1.59 -12.57 9.19
CA TYR A 40 0.95 -13.62 8.39
C TYR A 40 1.90 -14.79 8.18
N THR A 41 1.43 -16.00 8.52
CA THR A 41 2.16 -17.24 8.24
C THR A 41 1.79 -17.75 6.84
N ASP A 42 2.50 -18.78 6.37
CA ASP A 42 2.16 -19.41 5.10
C ASP A 42 0.72 -19.96 5.10
N ASP A 43 0.28 -20.53 6.22
CA ASP A 43 -1.10 -21.00 6.38
C ASP A 43 -2.09 -19.84 6.32
N ASP A 44 -1.75 -18.71 6.94
CA ASP A 44 -2.58 -17.50 6.90
C ASP A 44 -2.76 -16.98 5.48
N LEU A 45 -1.76 -17.16 4.62
CA LEU A 45 -1.75 -16.68 3.24
C LEU A 45 -2.31 -17.68 2.23
N ASN A 46 -2.73 -18.86 2.68
CA ASN A 46 -3.24 -19.89 1.78
C ASN A 46 -4.62 -19.51 1.23
N TRP A 47 -4.61 -18.86 0.08
CA TRP A 47 -5.84 -18.36 -0.58
C TRP A 47 -6.77 -19.49 -1.05
N MET A 48 -6.27 -20.72 -1.16
CA MET A 48 -7.11 -21.88 -1.52
C MET A 48 -7.91 -22.40 -0.33
N ASN A 49 -7.52 -22.06 0.88
CA ASN A 49 -8.26 -22.42 2.09
C ASN A 49 -9.19 -21.29 2.47
N LYS A 50 -10.49 -21.50 2.35
CA LYS A 50 -11.51 -20.49 2.64
C LYS A 50 -11.53 -20.08 4.11
N GLN A 51 -10.91 -20.85 4.99
CA GLN A 51 -10.85 -20.58 6.42
C GLN A 51 -9.51 -19.95 6.82
N SER A 52 -8.58 -19.75 5.89
CA SER A 52 -7.32 -19.08 6.21
C SER A 52 -7.58 -17.63 6.62
N ARG A 53 -6.65 -17.06 7.36
CA ARG A 53 -6.77 -15.69 7.85
C ARG A 53 -7.00 -14.69 6.71
N SER A 54 -6.22 -14.77 5.63
CA SER A 54 -6.38 -13.85 4.50
C SER A 54 -7.74 -14.01 3.83
N SER A 55 -8.22 -15.24 3.67
CA SER A 55 -9.53 -15.49 3.07
C SER A 55 -10.65 -14.90 3.92
N VAL A 56 -10.59 -15.09 5.24
CA VAL A 56 -11.60 -14.56 6.17
C VAL A 56 -11.59 -13.03 6.15
N GLU A 57 -10.40 -12.41 6.21
CA GLU A 57 -10.28 -10.96 6.18
C GLU A 57 -10.82 -10.37 4.87
N MET A 58 -10.48 -10.98 3.75
CA MET A 58 -10.91 -10.44 2.45
C MET A 58 -12.40 -10.61 2.20
N ASN A 59 -13.04 -11.60 2.83
CA ASN A 59 -14.49 -11.78 2.76
C ASN A 59 -15.25 -10.88 3.74
N ASP A 60 -14.55 -10.18 4.62
CA ASP A 60 -15.15 -9.26 5.59
C ASP A 60 -14.70 -7.82 5.29
N PRO A 61 -15.55 -7.00 4.64
CA PRO A 61 -15.17 -5.63 4.31
C PRO A 61 -14.85 -4.75 5.53
N SER A 62 -15.26 -5.15 6.71
CA SER A 62 -15.00 -4.41 7.94
C SER A 62 -13.75 -4.88 8.69
N ALA A 63 -13.07 -5.92 8.20
CA ALA A 63 -11.86 -6.43 8.86
C ALA A 63 -10.77 -5.35 8.86
N ARG A 64 -10.15 -5.14 10.02
CA ARG A 64 -9.07 -4.15 10.17
C ARG A 64 -7.95 -4.76 11.01
N PRO A 65 -7.02 -5.50 10.39
CA PRO A 65 -5.87 -6.05 11.12
C PRO A 65 -5.09 -4.94 11.81
N GLU A 66 -4.67 -5.19 13.04
CA GLU A 66 -3.87 -4.22 13.80
C GLU A 66 -2.47 -4.08 13.22
N ILE A 67 -1.95 -2.86 13.25
CA ILE A 67 -0.62 -2.52 12.75
C ILE A 67 0.29 -2.33 13.97
N SER A 68 1.50 -2.91 13.91
CA SER A 68 2.41 -2.95 15.07
C SER A 68 3.09 -1.63 15.38
N SER A 69 3.19 -0.72 14.41
CA SER A 69 3.88 0.56 14.59
C SER A 69 3.13 1.67 13.87
N THR A 70 3.51 2.92 14.16
CA THR A 70 2.85 4.09 13.59
C THR A 70 3.87 5.01 12.95
N VAL A 71 3.42 5.78 11.96
CA VAL A 71 4.22 6.85 11.37
C VAL A 71 4.20 8.02 12.35
N SER A 72 5.36 8.43 12.84
CA SER A 72 5.47 9.40 13.94
C SER A 72 5.13 10.83 13.54
N ASP A 73 5.26 11.18 12.28
CA ASP A 73 5.05 12.55 11.81
C ASP A 73 4.39 12.57 10.43
N MET A 74 3.20 11.98 10.35
CA MET A 74 2.45 11.93 9.09
C MET A 74 2.17 13.32 8.53
N ALA A 75 2.01 14.31 9.39
CA ALA A 75 1.71 15.68 8.97
C ALA A 75 2.82 16.30 8.12
N SER A 76 4.08 15.87 8.30
CA SER A 76 5.20 16.39 7.51
C SER A 76 5.24 15.87 6.09
N TYR A 77 4.51 14.79 5.79
CA TYR A 77 4.50 14.19 4.46
C TYR A 77 3.39 14.80 3.61
N HIS A 78 3.76 15.27 2.42
CA HIS A 78 2.82 15.85 1.47
C HIS A 78 2.32 14.81 0.48
N LYS A 79 3.17 13.85 0.13
CA LYS A 79 2.86 12.76 -0.77
C LYS A 79 3.13 11.44 -0.08
N VAL A 80 2.21 10.48 -0.24
CA VAL A 80 2.33 9.15 0.34
C VAL A 80 2.16 8.12 -0.76
N ILE A 81 3.23 7.37 -1.02
CA ILE A 81 3.20 6.25 -1.97
C ILE A 81 2.86 5.01 -1.16
N ILE A 82 1.78 4.34 -1.51
CA ILE A 82 1.29 3.16 -0.78
C ILE A 82 1.42 1.94 -1.66
N GLY A 83 2.12 0.93 -1.16
CA GLY A 83 2.34 -0.32 -1.89
C GLY A 83 1.76 -1.53 -1.18
N PHE A 84 1.24 -2.48 -1.96
CA PHE A 84 0.58 -3.67 -1.43
C PHE A 84 0.49 -4.78 -2.48
N PRO A 85 0.40 -6.05 -2.04
CA PRO A 85 0.04 -7.12 -2.96
C PRO A 85 -1.46 -7.10 -3.25
N ILE A 86 -1.87 -7.65 -4.38
CA ILE A 86 -3.30 -7.77 -4.70
C ILE A 86 -3.83 -9.08 -4.16
N TRP A 87 -4.88 -9.01 -3.35
CA TRP A 87 -5.60 -10.15 -2.81
C TRP A 87 -7.06 -10.08 -3.30
N TRP A 88 -7.50 -11.07 -4.08
CA TRP A 88 -8.86 -11.10 -4.63
C TRP A 88 -9.24 -9.82 -5.38
N GLY A 89 -8.30 -9.26 -6.13
CA GLY A 89 -8.55 -8.09 -6.98
C GLY A 89 -8.52 -6.74 -6.29
N VAL A 90 -8.21 -6.70 -4.98
CA VAL A 90 -8.14 -5.45 -4.20
C VAL A 90 -6.96 -5.47 -3.24
N ALA A 91 -6.71 -4.34 -2.59
CA ALA A 91 -5.70 -4.25 -1.56
C ALA A 91 -6.10 -5.06 -0.31
N PRO A 92 -5.13 -5.63 0.44
CA PRO A 92 -5.42 -6.26 1.71
C PRO A 92 -6.06 -5.29 2.71
N ARG A 93 -6.88 -5.80 3.63
CA ARG A 93 -7.61 -4.98 4.60
C ARG A 93 -6.70 -4.14 5.50
N ILE A 94 -5.45 -4.56 5.71
CA ILE A 94 -4.50 -3.79 6.51
C ILE A 94 -4.19 -2.42 5.87
N ILE A 95 -4.28 -2.30 4.55
CA ILE A 95 -4.10 -1.02 3.87
C ILE A 95 -5.25 -0.07 4.23
N GLU A 96 -6.48 -0.58 4.29
CA GLU A 96 -7.61 0.22 4.74
C GLU A 96 -7.43 0.66 6.19
N ALA A 97 -6.93 -0.23 7.04
CA ALA A 97 -6.62 0.11 8.44
C ALA A 97 -5.58 1.22 8.51
N PHE A 98 -4.54 1.17 7.68
CA PHE A 98 -3.52 2.21 7.62
C PHE A 98 -4.11 3.56 7.18
N LEU A 99 -4.92 3.56 6.13
CA LEU A 99 -5.52 4.78 5.61
C LEU A 99 -6.50 5.42 6.59
N GLU A 100 -7.18 4.61 7.40
CA GLU A 100 -8.11 5.12 8.40
C GLU A 100 -7.41 5.63 9.66
N SER A 101 -6.13 5.30 9.84
CA SER A 101 -5.38 5.64 11.04
C SER A 101 -4.82 7.07 11.05
N TYR A 102 -4.82 7.75 9.92
CA TYR A 102 -4.23 9.08 9.76
C TYR A 102 -5.14 10.01 8.98
N ASP A 103 -4.89 11.32 9.14
CA ASP A 103 -5.58 12.34 8.34
C ASP A 103 -4.74 12.62 7.08
N PHE A 104 -5.29 12.27 5.93
CA PHE A 104 -4.64 12.48 4.64
C PHE A 104 -5.15 13.73 3.90
N SER A 105 -5.96 14.55 4.55
CA SER A 105 -6.49 15.79 3.92
C SER A 105 -5.35 16.67 3.42
N GLY A 106 -5.47 17.14 2.18
CA GLY A 106 -4.47 17.98 1.54
C GLY A 106 -3.26 17.24 1.00
N LYS A 107 -3.22 15.91 1.14
CA LYS A 107 -2.10 15.09 0.66
C LYS A 107 -2.42 14.46 -0.70
N THR A 108 -1.37 14.00 -1.37
CA THR A 108 -1.47 13.18 -2.58
C THR A 108 -1.17 11.73 -2.22
N ILE A 109 -2.04 10.81 -2.59
CA ILE A 109 -1.84 9.37 -2.39
C ILE A 109 -1.57 8.72 -3.74
N ILE A 110 -0.49 7.93 -3.78
CA ILE A 110 -0.01 7.30 -5.02
C ILE A 110 0.08 5.80 -4.76
N PRO A 111 -0.90 4.99 -5.19
CA PRO A 111 -0.85 3.56 -4.95
C PRO A 111 -0.02 2.83 -5.98
N PHE A 112 0.66 1.76 -5.55
CA PHE A 112 1.21 0.77 -6.47
C PHE A 112 0.94 -0.62 -5.91
N CYS A 113 0.94 -1.60 -6.78
CA CYS A 113 0.72 -2.98 -6.35
C CYS A 113 1.71 -3.94 -6.98
N THR A 114 1.87 -5.08 -6.34
CA THR A 114 2.51 -6.25 -6.94
C THR A 114 1.45 -7.33 -7.08
N SER A 115 1.39 -7.99 -8.23
CA SER A 115 0.39 -9.03 -8.43
C SER A 115 0.86 -10.02 -9.49
N GLY A 116 0.18 -11.15 -9.58
CA GLY A 116 0.45 -12.18 -10.57
C GLY A 116 -0.07 -11.89 -11.97
N GLY A 117 -0.52 -10.65 -12.25
CA GLY A 117 -0.99 -10.27 -13.58
C GLY A 117 -2.35 -9.60 -13.62
N SER A 118 -3.01 -9.43 -12.47
CA SER A 118 -4.34 -8.83 -12.42
C SER A 118 -4.35 -7.30 -12.40
N GLY A 119 -3.18 -6.65 -12.33
CA GLY A 119 -3.08 -5.20 -12.21
C GLY A 119 -3.60 -4.70 -10.86
N VAL A 120 -3.90 -3.40 -10.76
CA VAL A 120 -4.46 -2.82 -9.54
C VAL A 120 -5.88 -3.28 -9.26
N GLY A 121 -6.57 -3.83 -10.26
CA GLY A 121 -7.93 -4.31 -10.10
C GLY A 121 -8.88 -3.23 -9.63
N ARG A 122 -9.65 -3.52 -8.57
CA ARG A 122 -10.60 -2.57 -7.98
C ARG A 122 -10.01 -1.82 -6.78
N SER A 123 -8.69 -1.92 -6.57
CA SER A 123 -8.04 -1.35 -5.39
C SER A 123 -8.26 0.15 -5.26
N ASP A 124 -8.13 0.88 -6.36
CA ASP A 124 -8.31 2.34 -6.32
C ASP A 124 -9.70 2.72 -5.82
N GLU A 125 -10.74 2.10 -6.36
CA GLU A 125 -12.13 2.38 -5.92
C GLU A 125 -12.35 2.03 -4.45
N GLU A 126 -11.87 0.87 -4.03
CA GLU A 126 -12.04 0.42 -2.65
C GLU A 126 -11.30 1.33 -1.66
N LEU A 127 -10.09 1.75 -2.00
CA LEU A 127 -9.30 2.61 -1.12
C LEU A 127 -9.88 4.01 -1.01
N HIS A 128 -10.43 4.56 -2.10
CA HIS A 128 -11.04 5.89 -2.07
C HIS A 128 -12.19 5.98 -1.08
N LYS A 129 -12.93 4.89 -0.88
CA LYS A 129 -14.07 4.86 0.06
C LYS A 129 -13.64 5.00 1.51
N ASN A 130 -12.38 4.70 1.82
CA ASN A 130 -11.89 4.62 3.20
C ASN A 130 -11.13 5.86 3.64
N VAL A 131 -10.96 6.83 2.75
CA VAL A 131 -10.24 8.07 3.05
C VAL A 131 -11.20 9.23 2.91
N LYS A 132 -11.34 10.00 3.99
CA LYS A 132 -12.19 11.19 4.02
C LYS A 132 -11.33 12.43 3.79
N GLY A 133 -11.98 13.50 3.37
CA GLY A 133 -11.33 14.78 3.18
C GLY A 133 -10.87 14.99 1.75
N ASN A 134 -10.14 16.08 1.55
CA ASN A 134 -9.70 16.50 0.23
C ASN A 134 -8.33 15.89 -0.09
N VAL A 135 -8.34 14.75 -0.75
CA VAL A 135 -7.13 13.99 -1.09
C VAL A 135 -7.01 13.91 -2.61
N GLU A 136 -5.81 14.17 -3.11
CA GLU A 136 -5.49 13.95 -4.51
C GLU A 136 -5.03 12.51 -4.70
N TRP A 137 -5.75 11.76 -5.52
CA TRP A 137 -5.40 10.37 -5.82
C TRP A 137 -4.76 10.29 -7.19
N LYS A 138 -3.57 9.71 -7.25
CA LYS A 138 -2.96 9.36 -8.54
C LYS A 138 -3.41 7.96 -8.95
N LYS A 139 -3.36 7.69 -10.24
CA LYS A 139 -3.71 6.38 -10.75
C LYS A 139 -2.70 5.34 -10.24
N GLY A 140 -3.21 4.22 -9.75
CA GLY A 140 -2.37 3.13 -9.28
C GLY A 140 -1.61 2.44 -10.41
N ALA A 141 -0.45 1.87 -10.08
CA ALA A 141 0.38 1.15 -11.02
C ALA A 141 0.73 -0.24 -10.51
N GLN A 142 0.86 -1.19 -11.43
CA GLN A 142 1.39 -2.51 -11.13
C GLN A 142 2.89 -2.50 -11.38
N LEU A 143 3.68 -2.79 -10.34
CA LEU A 143 5.14 -2.75 -10.41
C LEU A 143 5.73 -4.09 -9.96
N ASN A 144 5.68 -5.09 -10.84
CA ASN A 144 6.26 -6.41 -10.58
C ASN A 144 7.71 -6.41 -11.06
N ARG A 145 8.64 -6.53 -10.11
CA ARG A 145 10.08 -6.56 -10.40
C ARG A 145 10.52 -5.46 -11.38
N PRO A 146 10.14 -4.20 -11.15
CA PRO A 146 10.53 -3.13 -12.04
C PRO A 146 12.03 -2.87 -11.94
N ASP A 147 12.65 -2.46 -13.05
CA ASP A 147 14.02 -1.94 -13.00
C ASP A 147 13.98 -0.43 -12.67
N GLU A 148 15.18 0.14 -12.47
CA GLU A 148 15.26 1.55 -12.10
C GLU A 148 14.66 2.48 -13.15
N THR A 149 14.81 2.15 -14.43
CA THR A 149 14.24 2.96 -15.52
C THR A 149 12.73 3.02 -15.45
N VAL A 150 12.09 1.87 -15.18
CA VAL A 150 10.63 1.81 -15.04
C VAL A 150 10.17 2.63 -13.84
N ILE A 151 10.86 2.51 -12.71
CA ILE A 151 10.51 3.27 -11.49
C ILE A 151 10.66 4.77 -11.73
N ARG A 152 11.77 5.20 -12.34
CA ARG A 152 11.99 6.62 -12.63
C ARG A 152 10.94 7.19 -13.56
N GLY A 153 10.57 6.46 -14.60
CA GLY A 153 9.53 6.88 -15.52
C GLY A 153 8.17 7.03 -14.84
N TRP A 154 7.83 6.06 -13.98
CA TRP A 154 6.59 6.14 -13.22
C TRP A 154 6.59 7.32 -12.25
N LEU A 155 7.68 7.52 -11.52
CA LEU A 155 7.78 8.64 -10.57
C LEU A 155 7.67 9.99 -11.28
N ASP A 156 8.22 10.13 -12.49
CA ASP A 156 8.08 11.36 -13.27
C ASP A 156 6.62 11.65 -13.60
N GLU A 157 5.79 10.62 -13.77
CA GLU A 157 4.36 10.79 -14.04
C GLU A 157 3.55 11.15 -12.80
N VAL A 158 3.90 10.60 -11.62
CA VAL A 158 3.04 10.70 -10.44
C VAL A 158 3.53 11.71 -9.40
N LEU A 159 4.80 12.03 -9.40
CA LEU A 159 5.34 13.07 -8.52
C LEU A 159 5.41 14.40 -9.25
#